data_c7ae62fbb8eafbcd185bb48963f3413c
#
_entry.id   c7ae62fbb8eafbcd185bb48963f3413c
#
_cell.length_a   1.000
_cell.length_b   1.000
_cell.length_c   1.000
_cell.angle_alpha   90.00
_cell.angle_beta   90.00
_cell.angle_gamma   90.00
#
_symmetry.space_group_name_H-M   'P 1'
#
loop_
_entity.id
_entity.type
_entity.pdbx_description
1 polymer ?
#
loop_
_entity_poly.entity_id
_entity_poly.type
_entity_poly.pdbx_seq_one_letter_code
_entity_poly.pdbx_strand_id
1 'polypeptide(L)'
;MHIAIVTAGGAGMFCGSCIHDNTWARALRDAGVEVSLIPLYTPIRVDEADQTSSPVFFGGINTFLEDRFSWWGRVPRFLTRWLDSPSIIRMVTQRAISTDARELGAMTVSMIEGEHGPHRRAGEELAQYITHLKPDIVCFSNALLCGTLRTLKQTYFGPVHCVLQGDDIFLDGLVEPYRSRAMAMLSQRAADFDGFMTHSHYYRDYMAAYLKLPVEKFRQLPLALDCAPHDGQPRDVCGDPPTIGYFARICPEKGLDRLVKAVLLVRERIPNVRLRAGGYLAAQHRSYLDDVTHAAAPLGDAFEYIGSPAEKQEKIEFLKSLDVFSVPTVYREPKGIYVLEAWSNGIPVVLPSHGAFPQLIESTGGGLLVAPESPEDLADALEKVLTDEVLRKNLAQLGHEGIRSKHNLQNLARATLALFDSTGTGPGTIMS
;
A
#
# COMPACT_ATOMS: atom_id res chain seq x y z
N MET A 1 -17.25 -7.81 -19.01
CA MET A 1 -15.85 -8.06 -18.59
C MET A 1 -15.84 -8.40 -17.12
N HIS A 2 -15.16 -9.48 -16.75
CA HIS A 2 -14.97 -9.94 -15.38
C HIS A 2 -13.48 -9.90 -15.04
N ILE A 3 -13.09 -9.20 -13.98
CA ILE A 3 -11.70 -9.07 -13.51
C ILE A 3 -11.56 -9.76 -12.15
N ALA A 4 -10.61 -10.70 -12.03
CA ALA A 4 -10.25 -11.29 -10.75
C ALA A 4 -9.00 -10.59 -10.19
N ILE A 5 -9.11 -9.99 -9.01
CA ILE A 5 -8.01 -9.34 -8.29
C ILE A 5 -7.61 -10.23 -7.12
N VAL A 6 -6.37 -10.73 -7.16
CA VAL A 6 -5.81 -11.61 -6.14
C VAL A 6 -4.96 -10.76 -5.20
N THR A 7 -5.42 -10.54 -3.98
CA THR A 7 -4.76 -9.70 -2.97
C THR A 7 -4.13 -10.53 -1.85
N ALA A 8 -2.99 -10.10 -1.34
CA ALA A 8 -2.27 -10.86 -0.31
C ALA A 8 -3.05 -10.94 1.02
N GLY A 9 -3.72 -9.86 1.39
CA GLY A 9 -4.27 -9.68 2.73
C GLY A 9 -3.25 -9.04 3.68
N GLY A 10 -3.73 -8.36 4.71
CA GLY A 10 -2.91 -7.50 5.58
C GLY A 10 -2.56 -8.11 6.94
N ALA A 11 -2.69 -9.42 7.16
CA ALA A 11 -2.46 -10.07 8.46
C ALA A 11 -3.18 -9.36 9.64
N GLY A 12 -4.38 -8.80 9.39
CA GLY A 12 -5.16 -8.06 10.38
C GLY A 12 -4.72 -6.60 10.59
N MET A 13 -3.72 -6.11 9.84
CA MET A 13 -3.28 -4.72 9.86
C MET A 13 -3.96 -3.91 8.75
N PHE A 14 -4.05 -2.59 8.95
CA PHE A 14 -4.32 -1.67 7.85
C PHE A 14 -3.12 -1.66 6.90
N CYS A 15 -3.29 -2.22 5.72
CA CYS A 15 -2.25 -2.33 4.70
C CYS A 15 -2.60 -1.45 3.49
N GLY A 16 -1.69 -0.55 3.11
CA GLY A 16 -1.91 0.34 1.96
C GLY A 16 -2.14 -0.40 0.63
N SER A 17 -1.66 -1.62 0.48
CA SER A 17 -1.95 -2.43 -0.71
C SER A 17 -3.37 -2.99 -0.67
N CYS A 18 -3.82 -3.49 0.50
CA CYS A 18 -5.21 -3.97 0.64
C CYS A 18 -6.24 -2.84 0.46
N ILE A 19 -5.95 -1.65 0.99
CA ILE A 19 -6.79 -0.46 0.78
C ILE A 19 -6.87 -0.12 -0.70
N HIS A 20 -5.71 -0.08 -1.38
CA HIS A 20 -5.67 0.17 -2.83
C HIS A 20 -6.48 -0.88 -3.61
N ASP A 21 -6.29 -2.17 -3.35
CA ASP A 21 -6.97 -3.24 -4.08
C ASP A 21 -8.49 -3.19 -3.86
N ASN A 22 -8.93 -2.87 -2.65
CA ASN A 22 -10.33 -2.68 -2.30
C ASN A 22 -10.94 -1.46 -3.03
N THR A 23 -10.22 -0.33 -3.00
CA THR A 23 -10.60 0.90 -3.71
C THR A 23 -10.66 0.65 -5.23
N TRP A 24 -9.71 -0.10 -5.78
CA TRP A 24 -9.67 -0.46 -7.20
C TRP A 24 -10.83 -1.37 -7.60
N ALA A 25 -11.11 -2.42 -6.80
CA ALA A 25 -12.25 -3.30 -7.02
C ALA A 25 -13.58 -2.51 -7.01
N ARG A 26 -13.73 -1.58 -6.08
CA ARG A 26 -14.91 -0.70 -6.02
C ARG A 26 -15.00 0.22 -7.24
N ALA A 27 -13.92 0.88 -7.62
CA ALA A 27 -13.88 1.77 -8.78
C ALA A 27 -14.34 1.05 -10.07
N LEU A 28 -13.91 -0.20 -10.27
CA LEU A 28 -14.30 -1.01 -11.40
C LEU A 28 -15.77 -1.44 -11.34
N ARG A 29 -16.28 -1.82 -10.15
CA ARG A 29 -17.69 -2.16 -9.96
C ARG A 29 -18.61 -0.97 -10.21
N ASP A 30 -18.22 0.20 -9.73
CA ASP A 30 -18.95 1.46 -9.97
C ASP A 30 -18.98 1.82 -11.48
N ALA A 31 -17.99 1.37 -12.25
CA ALA A 31 -17.94 1.47 -13.71
C ALA A 31 -18.68 0.33 -14.46
N GLY A 32 -19.38 -0.54 -13.75
CA GLY A 32 -20.16 -1.64 -14.35
C GLY A 32 -19.36 -2.89 -14.71
N VAL A 33 -18.13 -3.04 -14.18
CA VAL A 33 -17.29 -4.23 -14.37
C VAL A 33 -17.59 -5.25 -13.28
N GLU A 34 -17.71 -6.52 -13.65
CA GLU A 34 -17.73 -7.61 -12.68
C GLU A 34 -16.34 -7.79 -12.06
N VAL A 35 -16.23 -7.79 -10.73
CA VAL A 35 -14.96 -7.92 -10.03
C VAL A 35 -15.05 -8.95 -8.92
N SER A 36 -14.12 -9.89 -8.93
CA SER A 36 -13.88 -10.82 -7.83
C SER A 36 -12.58 -10.42 -7.10
N LEU A 37 -12.71 -9.89 -5.88
CA LEU A 37 -11.56 -9.60 -5.00
C LEU A 37 -11.30 -10.81 -4.11
N ILE A 38 -10.15 -11.45 -4.29
CA ILE A 38 -9.79 -12.77 -3.73
C ILE A 38 -8.63 -12.61 -2.73
N PRO A 39 -8.87 -12.67 -1.42
CA PRO A 39 -7.82 -12.62 -0.42
C PRO A 39 -7.09 -13.98 -0.34
N LEU A 40 -5.74 -13.97 -0.24
CA LEU A 40 -4.95 -15.20 -0.18
C LEU A 40 -4.62 -15.66 1.24
N TYR A 41 -3.91 -14.84 2.02
CA TYR A 41 -3.37 -15.27 3.31
C TYR A 41 -4.28 -14.98 4.50
N THR A 42 -4.93 -13.81 4.47
CA THR A 42 -5.83 -13.36 5.53
C THR A 42 -6.94 -12.52 4.94
N PRO A 43 -8.09 -12.39 5.62
CA PRO A 43 -9.06 -11.37 5.28
C PRO A 43 -8.40 -10.00 5.22
N ILE A 44 -8.81 -9.16 4.26
CA ILE A 44 -8.34 -7.79 4.21
C ILE A 44 -8.89 -7.00 5.39
N ARG A 45 -8.12 -6.03 5.87
CA ARG A 45 -8.60 -5.02 6.81
C ARG A 45 -8.50 -3.66 6.15
N VAL A 46 -9.65 -3.09 5.88
CA VAL A 46 -9.81 -1.78 5.24
C VAL A 46 -10.69 -0.89 6.10
N ASP A 47 -10.59 0.41 5.92
CA ASP A 47 -11.44 1.42 6.56
C ASP A 47 -12.61 1.86 5.66
N GLU A 48 -12.93 1.04 4.67
CA GLU A 48 -14.02 1.18 3.71
C GLU A 48 -14.90 -0.07 3.70
N ALA A 49 -15.98 -0.07 2.90
CA ALA A 49 -16.77 -1.27 2.67
C ALA A 49 -15.89 -2.35 2.01
N ASP A 50 -15.78 -3.51 2.66
CA ASP A 50 -15.00 -4.65 2.19
C ASP A 50 -15.61 -5.20 0.89
N GLN A 51 -14.80 -5.25 -0.16
CA GLN A 51 -15.19 -5.72 -1.50
C GLN A 51 -14.87 -7.20 -1.73
N THR A 52 -14.37 -7.94 -0.73
CA THR A 52 -14.01 -9.36 -0.91
C THR A 52 -15.22 -10.22 -1.23
N SER A 53 -15.03 -11.18 -2.13
CA SER A 53 -16.10 -12.03 -2.67
C SER A 53 -15.85 -13.53 -2.50
N SER A 54 -14.78 -13.91 -1.80
CA SER A 54 -14.37 -15.32 -1.70
C SER A 54 -13.79 -15.69 -0.32
N PRO A 55 -13.70 -16.98 0.01
CA PRO A 55 -12.90 -17.44 1.16
C PRO A 55 -11.40 -17.19 0.94
N VAL A 56 -10.63 -17.24 2.02
CA VAL A 56 -9.17 -17.15 2.01
C VAL A 56 -8.58 -18.50 1.55
N PHE A 57 -7.64 -18.50 0.59
CA PHE A 57 -7.09 -19.73 -0.02
C PHE A 57 -5.85 -20.27 0.66
N PHE A 58 -4.89 -19.41 0.97
CA PHE A 58 -3.70 -19.79 1.73
C PHE A 58 -3.93 -19.49 3.20
N GLY A 59 -4.95 -20.11 3.81
CA GLY A 59 -5.30 -19.86 5.20
C GLY A 59 -4.06 -19.85 6.08
N GLY A 60 -3.78 -18.71 6.73
CA GLY A 60 -2.50 -18.43 7.35
C GLY A 60 -2.03 -19.49 8.35
N ILE A 61 -2.96 -20.20 8.99
CA ILE A 61 -2.62 -21.27 9.95
C ILE A 61 -2.19 -22.55 9.22
N ASN A 62 -2.93 -22.98 8.22
CA ASN A 62 -2.57 -24.18 7.44
C ASN A 62 -1.26 -23.97 6.70
N THR A 63 -1.07 -22.80 6.07
CA THR A 63 0.17 -22.44 5.38
C THR A 63 1.37 -22.46 6.33
N PHE A 64 1.23 -21.90 7.53
CA PHE A 64 2.27 -21.94 8.56
C PHE A 64 2.58 -23.37 9.01
N LEU A 65 1.57 -24.22 9.18
CA LEU A 65 1.74 -25.61 9.59
C LEU A 65 2.36 -26.46 8.46
N GLU A 66 2.02 -26.20 7.19
CA GLU A 66 2.63 -26.84 6.01
C GLU A 66 4.13 -26.52 5.91
N ASP A 67 4.52 -25.29 6.19
CA ASP A 67 5.93 -24.88 6.22
C ASP A 67 6.71 -25.50 7.39
N ARG A 68 6.06 -25.62 8.55
CA ARG A 68 6.70 -26.14 9.78
C ARG A 68 6.75 -27.67 9.84
N PHE A 69 5.75 -28.35 9.26
CA PHE A 69 5.58 -29.80 9.33
C PHE A 69 5.33 -30.37 7.93
N SER A 70 6.36 -30.94 7.32
CA SER A 70 6.31 -31.50 5.95
C SER A 70 5.22 -32.58 5.72
N TRP A 71 4.70 -33.19 6.77
CA TRP A 71 3.59 -34.14 6.70
C TRP A 71 2.22 -33.48 6.70
N TRP A 72 2.09 -32.21 7.12
CA TRP A 72 0.79 -31.52 7.24
C TRP A 72 0.09 -31.37 5.89
N GLY A 73 0.82 -31.14 4.82
CA GLY A 73 0.27 -31.08 3.45
C GLY A 73 -0.35 -32.40 2.97
N ARG A 74 -0.15 -33.53 3.69
CA ARG A 74 -0.78 -34.82 3.41
C ARG A 74 -2.07 -35.05 4.18
N VAL A 75 -2.37 -34.19 5.16
CA VAL A 75 -3.62 -34.29 5.94
C VAL A 75 -4.82 -33.89 5.05
N PRO A 76 -5.89 -34.70 5.03
CA PRO A 76 -7.08 -34.36 4.25
C PRO A 76 -7.69 -33.02 4.66
N ARG A 77 -7.96 -32.14 3.71
CA ARG A 77 -8.47 -30.76 3.95
C ARG A 77 -9.76 -30.72 4.77
N PHE A 78 -10.62 -31.70 4.68
CA PHE A 78 -11.85 -31.73 5.49
C PHE A 78 -11.58 -31.75 7.01
N LEU A 79 -10.39 -32.20 7.42
CA LEU A 79 -9.95 -32.20 8.82
C LEU A 79 -9.29 -30.88 9.24
N THR A 80 -8.77 -30.09 8.28
CA THR A 80 -8.01 -28.87 8.56
C THR A 80 -8.74 -27.58 8.12
N ARG A 81 -9.81 -27.71 7.33
CA ARG A 81 -10.56 -26.58 6.75
C ARG A 81 -11.14 -25.61 7.81
N TRP A 82 -11.42 -26.10 8.99
CA TRP A 82 -11.90 -25.26 10.09
C TRP A 82 -10.86 -24.24 10.57
N LEU A 83 -9.56 -24.54 10.40
CA LEU A 83 -8.44 -23.62 10.69
C LEU A 83 -8.41 -22.42 9.74
N ASP A 84 -8.99 -22.54 8.55
CA ASP A 84 -9.08 -21.47 7.55
C ASP A 84 -10.33 -20.58 7.75
N SER A 85 -11.10 -20.83 8.82
CA SER A 85 -12.25 -19.98 9.15
C SER A 85 -11.78 -18.55 9.47
N PRO A 86 -12.41 -17.51 8.89
CA PRO A 86 -12.04 -16.11 9.12
C PRO A 86 -11.98 -15.72 10.59
N SER A 87 -12.83 -16.30 11.42
CA SER A 87 -12.87 -16.06 12.87
C SER A 87 -11.64 -16.61 13.58
N ILE A 88 -11.20 -17.82 13.20
CA ILE A 88 -10.03 -18.47 13.80
C ILE A 88 -8.75 -17.78 13.29
N ILE A 89 -8.65 -17.51 11.99
CA ILE A 89 -7.53 -16.75 11.43
C ILE A 89 -7.43 -15.40 12.14
N ARG A 90 -8.51 -14.66 12.31
CA ARG A 90 -8.52 -13.37 13.00
C ARG A 90 -8.04 -13.49 14.45
N MET A 91 -8.47 -14.51 15.18
CA MET A 91 -8.07 -14.74 16.57
C MET A 91 -6.58 -15.08 16.72
N VAL A 92 -6.04 -15.88 15.80
CA VAL A 92 -4.62 -16.29 15.80
C VAL A 92 -3.72 -15.19 15.27
N THR A 93 -4.10 -14.50 14.20
CA THR A 93 -3.31 -13.42 13.60
C THR A 93 -3.16 -12.22 14.52
N GLN A 94 -4.14 -11.95 15.38
CA GLN A 94 -4.01 -10.88 16.40
C GLN A 94 -2.91 -11.15 17.44
N ARG A 95 -2.45 -12.39 17.58
CA ARG A 95 -1.51 -12.81 18.62
C ARG A 95 -0.16 -13.35 18.16
N ALA A 96 -0.02 -13.78 16.91
CA ALA A 96 1.08 -14.70 16.57
C ALA A 96 1.74 -14.54 15.19
N ILE A 97 1.29 -13.68 14.27
CA ILE A 97 1.92 -13.58 12.95
C ILE A 97 2.82 -12.36 12.92
N SER A 98 4.13 -12.61 12.92
CA SER A 98 5.13 -11.61 12.56
C SER A 98 4.96 -11.21 11.09
N THR A 99 5.06 -9.92 10.81
CA THR A 99 5.17 -9.38 9.45
C THR A 99 6.58 -8.87 9.17
N ASP A 100 7.52 -9.19 10.07
CA ASP A 100 8.92 -8.84 9.89
C ASP A 100 9.54 -9.71 8.78
N ALA A 101 10.00 -9.07 7.71
CA ALA A 101 10.69 -9.73 6.62
C ALA A 101 11.86 -10.61 7.09
N ARG A 102 12.53 -10.21 8.19
CA ARG A 102 13.66 -10.98 8.76
C ARG A 102 13.25 -12.37 9.21
N GLU A 103 12.02 -12.54 9.67
CA GLU A 103 11.50 -13.83 10.16
C GLU A 103 10.81 -14.65 9.07
N LEU A 104 10.37 -13.99 7.96
CA LEU A 104 9.59 -14.60 6.91
C LEU A 104 10.41 -15.11 5.71
N GLY A 105 11.75 -15.07 5.77
CA GLY A 105 12.59 -15.43 4.64
C GLY A 105 12.36 -16.83 4.08
N ALA A 106 12.33 -17.85 4.92
CA ALA A 106 12.08 -19.23 4.50
C ALA A 106 10.69 -19.40 3.88
N MET A 107 9.67 -18.84 4.53
CA MET A 107 8.29 -18.86 4.04
C MET A 107 8.15 -18.13 2.69
N THR A 108 8.81 -17.00 2.52
CA THR A 108 8.81 -16.27 1.24
C THR A 108 9.39 -17.11 0.11
N VAL A 109 10.52 -17.76 0.34
CA VAL A 109 11.12 -18.66 -0.64
C VAL A 109 10.17 -19.81 -0.97
N SER A 110 9.60 -20.49 0.05
CA SER A 110 8.69 -21.61 -0.16
C SER A 110 7.41 -21.22 -0.91
N MET A 111 6.92 -19.98 -0.72
CA MET A 111 5.79 -19.44 -1.47
C MET A 111 6.14 -19.22 -2.95
N ILE A 112 7.33 -18.66 -3.24
CA ILE A 112 7.80 -18.43 -4.61
C ILE A 112 8.11 -19.77 -5.33
N GLU A 113 8.47 -20.85 -4.62
CA GLU A 113 8.69 -22.20 -5.19
C GLU A 113 7.46 -22.76 -5.90
N GLY A 114 6.26 -22.36 -5.45
CA GLY A 114 5.00 -22.64 -6.14
C GLY A 114 4.73 -24.12 -6.34
N GLU A 115 4.65 -24.57 -7.59
CA GLU A 115 4.36 -25.97 -7.97
C GLU A 115 5.41 -26.99 -7.48
N HIS A 116 6.60 -26.55 -7.09
CA HIS A 116 7.67 -27.35 -6.55
C HIS A 116 7.80 -27.23 -5.02
N GLY A 117 7.09 -26.29 -4.42
CA GLY A 117 7.14 -25.98 -3.01
C GLY A 117 6.07 -26.70 -2.16
N PRO A 118 6.12 -26.52 -0.84
CA PRO A 118 5.17 -27.11 0.09
C PRO A 118 3.74 -26.60 -0.11
N HIS A 119 3.56 -25.41 -0.69
CA HIS A 119 2.28 -24.75 -0.90
C HIS A 119 1.62 -25.08 -2.25
N ARG A 120 2.14 -26.09 -2.99
CA ARG A 120 1.63 -26.50 -4.31
C ARG A 120 0.11 -26.71 -4.31
N ARG A 121 -0.40 -27.39 -3.30
CA ARG A 121 -1.82 -27.72 -3.18
C ARG A 121 -2.71 -26.48 -3.06
N ALA A 122 -2.31 -25.51 -2.24
CA ALA A 122 -3.06 -24.25 -2.12
C ALA A 122 -3.02 -23.45 -3.43
N GLY A 123 -1.91 -23.49 -4.17
CA GLY A 123 -1.80 -22.92 -5.52
C GLY A 123 -2.74 -23.60 -6.53
N GLU A 124 -2.85 -24.94 -6.50
CA GLU A 124 -3.78 -25.71 -7.33
C GLU A 124 -5.24 -25.38 -7.02
N GLU A 125 -5.61 -25.26 -5.73
CA GLU A 125 -6.97 -24.88 -5.29
C GLU A 125 -7.33 -23.45 -5.76
N LEU A 126 -6.40 -22.50 -5.65
CA LEU A 126 -6.58 -21.14 -6.16
C LEU A 126 -6.76 -21.13 -7.70
N ALA A 127 -5.89 -21.87 -8.41
CA ALA A 127 -5.96 -21.97 -9.87
C ALA A 127 -7.31 -22.54 -10.34
N GLN A 128 -7.78 -23.61 -9.68
CA GLN A 128 -9.09 -24.20 -9.96
C GLN A 128 -10.23 -23.22 -9.70
N TYR A 129 -10.16 -22.49 -8.59
CA TYR A 129 -11.19 -21.49 -8.26
C TYR A 129 -11.24 -20.37 -9.29
N ILE A 130 -10.08 -19.78 -9.65
CA ILE A 130 -10.01 -18.73 -10.68
C ILE A 130 -10.51 -19.25 -12.02
N THR A 131 -10.11 -20.46 -12.42
CA THR A 131 -10.58 -21.08 -13.66
C THR A 131 -12.10 -21.30 -13.67
N HIS A 132 -12.68 -21.65 -12.52
CA HIS A 132 -14.12 -21.82 -12.37
C HIS A 132 -14.90 -20.48 -12.46
N LEU A 133 -14.31 -19.41 -11.93
CA LEU A 133 -14.86 -18.04 -12.05
C LEU A 133 -14.88 -17.53 -13.50
N LYS A 134 -14.01 -18.07 -14.37
CA LYS A 134 -13.86 -17.67 -15.78
C LYS A 134 -13.69 -16.15 -15.97
N PRO A 135 -12.77 -15.50 -15.25
CA PRO A 135 -12.55 -14.08 -15.47
C PRO A 135 -11.92 -13.84 -16.86
N ASP A 136 -12.17 -12.66 -17.41
CA ASP A 136 -11.48 -12.23 -18.62
C ASP A 136 -10.02 -11.88 -18.35
N ILE A 137 -9.73 -11.35 -17.14
CA ILE A 137 -8.41 -10.89 -16.73
C ILE A 137 -8.17 -11.27 -15.27
N VAL A 138 -6.93 -11.68 -14.95
CA VAL A 138 -6.47 -11.90 -13.57
C VAL A 138 -5.38 -10.88 -13.23
N CYS A 139 -5.48 -10.24 -12.06
CA CYS A 139 -4.50 -9.29 -11.56
C CYS A 139 -4.01 -9.75 -10.17
N PHE A 140 -2.73 -10.01 -10.04
CA PHE A 140 -2.09 -10.22 -8.74
C PHE A 140 -1.64 -8.88 -8.16
N SER A 141 -1.90 -8.63 -6.89
CA SER A 141 -1.56 -7.35 -6.24
C SER A 141 -0.13 -7.29 -5.69
N ASN A 142 0.67 -8.33 -5.95
CA ASN A 142 2.04 -8.46 -5.45
C ASN A 142 2.81 -9.51 -6.25
N ALA A 143 4.06 -9.23 -6.63
CA ALA A 143 4.90 -10.16 -7.38
C ALA A 143 5.32 -11.40 -6.57
N LEU A 144 5.31 -11.33 -5.23
CA LEU A 144 5.63 -12.49 -4.36
C LEU A 144 4.62 -13.62 -4.52
N LEU A 145 3.44 -13.35 -5.08
CA LEU A 145 2.41 -14.34 -5.39
C LEU A 145 2.68 -15.14 -6.67
N CYS A 146 3.78 -14.86 -7.38
CA CYS A 146 4.13 -15.50 -8.66
C CYS A 146 4.31 -17.03 -8.58
N GLY A 147 4.48 -17.58 -7.38
CA GLY A 147 4.57 -19.03 -7.20
C GLY A 147 3.35 -19.80 -7.70
N THR A 148 2.17 -19.18 -7.72
CA THR A 148 0.93 -19.82 -8.21
C THR A 148 0.71 -19.65 -9.71
N LEU A 149 1.48 -18.77 -10.36
CA LEU A 149 1.23 -18.33 -11.73
C LEU A 149 1.33 -19.47 -12.76
N ARG A 150 2.36 -20.31 -12.67
CA ARG A 150 2.55 -21.44 -13.61
C ARG A 150 1.44 -22.47 -13.46
N THR A 151 1.01 -22.76 -12.24
CA THR A 151 -0.12 -23.65 -11.99
C THR A 151 -1.41 -23.07 -12.58
N LEU A 152 -1.64 -21.76 -12.38
CA LEU A 152 -2.80 -21.08 -12.98
C LEU A 152 -2.77 -21.14 -14.52
N LYS A 153 -1.65 -20.84 -15.14
CA LYS A 153 -1.51 -20.85 -16.61
C LYS A 153 -1.65 -22.23 -17.28
N GLN A 154 -1.75 -23.32 -16.50
CA GLN A 154 -2.09 -24.64 -17.04
C GLN A 154 -3.58 -24.80 -17.36
N THR A 155 -4.44 -24.02 -16.69
CA THR A 155 -5.90 -24.15 -16.82
C THR A 155 -6.60 -22.85 -17.17
N TYR A 156 -5.94 -21.71 -17.01
CA TYR A 156 -6.42 -20.38 -17.38
C TYR A 156 -5.55 -19.78 -18.49
N PHE A 157 -6.17 -19.42 -19.61
CA PHE A 157 -5.49 -18.96 -20.83
C PHE A 157 -5.65 -17.46 -21.09
N GLY A 158 -6.37 -16.74 -20.20
CA GLY A 158 -6.47 -15.29 -20.26
C GLY A 158 -5.22 -14.58 -19.72
N PRO A 159 -5.15 -13.26 -19.88
CA PRO A 159 -4.02 -12.46 -19.41
C PRO A 159 -3.92 -12.43 -17.89
N VAL A 160 -2.69 -12.48 -17.39
CA VAL A 160 -2.39 -12.40 -15.96
C VAL A 160 -1.41 -11.26 -15.72
N HIS A 161 -1.86 -10.21 -15.07
CA HIS A 161 -1.07 -9.02 -14.74
C HIS A 161 -0.68 -8.99 -13.26
N CYS A 162 0.31 -8.14 -12.93
CA CYS A 162 0.75 -7.91 -11.56
C CYS A 162 0.77 -6.41 -11.24
N VAL A 163 0.17 -6.01 -10.11
CA VAL A 163 0.29 -4.64 -9.58
C VAL A 163 1.38 -4.62 -8.53
N LEU A 164 2.42 -3.82 -8.75
CA LEU A 164 3.55 -3.68 -7.84
C LEU A 164 3.31 -2.49 -6.89
N GLN A 165 3.44 -2.74 -5.60
CA GLN A 165 2.97 -1.81 -4.58
C GLN A 165 3.95 -1.59 -3.41
N GLY A 166 5.25 -1.88 -3.58
CA GLY A 166 6.26 -1.82 -2.52
C GLY A 166 6.83 -3.19 -2.19
N ASP A 167 6.86 -4.08 -3.15
CA ASP A 167 7.39 -5.46 -3.05
C ASP A 167 8.88 -5.48 -2.73
N ASP A 168 9.63 -4.52 -3.29
CA ASP A 168 11.06 -4.30 -3.07
C ASP A 168 11.39 -4.06 -1.59
N ILE A 169 10.57 -3.27 -0.89
CA ILE A 169 10.79 -2.93 0.53
C ILE A 169 10.77 -4.18 1.40
N PHE A 170 9.84 -5.09 1.13
CA PHE A 170 9.77 -6.36 1.83
C PHE A 170 10.94 -7.28 1.47
N LEU A 171 11.26 -7.40 0.18
CA LEU A 171 12.35 -8.24 -0.31
C LEU A 171 13.72 -7.78 0.20
N ASP A 172 13.96 -6.47 0.23
CA ASP A 172 15.20 -5.89 0.75
C ASP A 172 15.35 -6.05 2.27
N GLY A 173 14.25 -6.22 2.99
CA GLY A 173 14.23 -6.54 4.42
C GLY A 173 14.53 -8.00 4.74
N LEU A 174 14.54 -8.92 3.76
CA LEU A 174 14.87 -10.33 3.97
C LEU A 174 16.34 -10.49 4.37
N VAL A 175 16.60 -11.47 5.27
CA VAL A 175 17.97 -11.84 5.64
C VAL A 175 18.56 -12.86 4.66
N GLU A 176 19.89 -12.86 4.52
CA GLU A 176 20.58 -13.91 3.74
C GLU A 176 20.52 -15.27 4.46
N PRO A 177 20.45 -16.40 3.70
CA PRO A 177 20.50 -16.51 2.23
C PRO A 177 19.13 -16.35 1.53
N TYR A 178 18.07 -16.10 2.28
CA TYR A 178 16.70 -16.07 1.75
C TYR A 178 16.48 -14.92 0.76
N ARG A 179 17.08 -13.77 1.02
CA ARG A 179 16.99 -12.62 0.12
C ARG A 179 17.51 -12.95 -1.27
N SER A 180 18.75 -13.40 -1.38
CA SER A 180 19.38 -13.76 -2.66
C SER A 180 18.59 -14.86 -3.38
N ARG A 181 18.11 -15.87 -2.65
CA ARG A 181 17.32 -16.96 -3.20
C ARG A 181 15.96 -16.49 -3.71
N ALA A 182 15.23 -15.71 -2.91
CA ALA A 182 13.94 -15.15 -3.30
C ALA A 182 14.07 -14.27 -4.55
N MET A 183 15.08 -13.39 -4.60
CA MET A 183 15.33 -12.52 -5.75
C MET A 183 15.63 -13.29 -7.03
N ALA A 184 16.49 -14.32 -6.99
CA ALA A 184 16.81 -15.14 -8.14
C ALA A 184 15.57 -15.85 -8.69
N MET A 185 14.75 -16.42 -7.82
CA MET A 185 13.52 -17.12 -8.21
C MET A 185 12.46 -16.15 -8.72
N LEU A 186 12.28 -15.00 -8.05
CA LEU A 186 11.29 -14.00 -8.40
C LEU A 186 11.57 -13.43 -9.81
N SER A 187 12.82 -13.09 -10.13
CA SER A 187 13.20 -12.58 -11.46
C SER A 187 12.85 -13.56 -12.59
N GLN A 188 12.96 -14.87 -12.34
CA GLN A 188 12.59 -15.89 -13.32
C GLN A 188 11.07 -16.05 -13.46
N ARG A 189 10.34 -16.13 -12.33
CA ARG A 189 8.90 -16.38 -12.32
C ARG A 189 8.07 -15.15 -12.68
N ALA A 190 8.55 -13.96 -12.34
CA ALA A 190 7.89 -12.71 -12.71
C ALA A 190 7.84 -12.50 -14.22
N ALA A 191 8.76 -13.10 -14.98
CA ALA A 191 8.73 -13.07 -16.45
C ALA A 191 7.48 -13.73 -17.05
N ASP A 192 6.83 -14.62 -16.31
CA ASP A 192 5.63 -15.35 -16.75
C ASP A 192 4.35 -14.48 -16.64
N PHE A 193 4.39 -13.30 -16.00
CA PHE A 193 3.31 -12.31 -16.07
C PHE A 193 3.25 -11.67 -17.47
N ASP A 194 2.04 -11.41 -17.94
CA ASP A 194 1.81 -10.77 -19.24
C ASP A 194 2.11 -9.27 -19.18
N GLY A 195 1.95 -8.64 -18.01
CA GLY A 195 2.31 -7.25 -17.78
C GLY A 195 2.29 -6.84 -16.31
N PHE A 196 2.84 -5.67 -16.04
CA PHE A 196 2.91 -5.08 -14.72
C PHE A 196 2.26 -3.71 -14.67
N MET A 197 1.71 -3.36 -13.52
CA MET A 197 1.13 -2.05 -13.24
C MET A 197 1.80 -1.42 -12.03
N THR A 198 2.11 -0.13 -12.12
CA THR A 198 2.69 0.68 -11.04
C THR A 198 1.97 2.03 -10.96
N HIS A 199 2.16 2.77 -9.86
CA HIS A 199 1.45 4.04 -9.64
C HIS A 199 2.29 5.28 -9.93
N SER A 200 3.57 5.11 -10.30
CA SER A 200 4.46 6.21 -10.68
C SER A 200 5.46 5.78 -11.76
N HIS A 201 5.94 6.74 -12.54
CA HIS A 201 7.03 6.51 -13.51
C HIS A 201 8.30 6.05 -12.79
N TYR A 202 8.61 6.68 -11.65
CA TYR A 202 9.74 6.26 -10.81
C TYR A 202 9.68 4.77 -10.49
N TYR A 203 8.54 4.30 -9.94
CA TYR A 203 8.41 2.92 -9.48
C TYR A 203 8.35 1.92 -10.64
N ARG A 204 7.82 2.35 -11.79
CA ARG A 204 7.89 1.58 -13.05
C ARG A 204 9.33 1.27 -13.45
N ASP A 205 10.15 2.31 -13.58
CA ASP A 205 11.53 2.18 -14.06
C ASP A 205 12.41 1.45 -13.03
N TYR A 206 12.19 1.75 -11.75
CA TYR A 206 12.87 1.08 -10.64
C TYR A 206 12.55 -0.42 -10.61
N MET A 207 11.29 -0.82 -10.67
CA MET A 207 10.90 -2.23 -10.59
C MET A 207 11.22 -3.01 -11.85
N ALA A 208 11.22 -2.40 -13.04
CA ALA A 208 11.70 -3.02 -14.25
C ALA A 208 13.18 -3.43 -14.13
N ALA A 209 14.02 -2.53 -13.63
CA ALA A 209 15.43 -2.82 -13.36
C ALA A 209 15.60 -3.84 -12.19
N TYR A 210 14.84 -3.70 -11.11
CA TYR A 210 14.90 -4.56 -9.93
C TYR A 210 14.55 -6.03 -10.26
N LEU A 211 13.50 -6.25 -11.05
CA LEU A 211 13.09 -7.57 -11.52
C LEU A 211 13.85 -8.06 -12.76
N LYS A 212 14.70 -7.21 -13.35
CA LYS A 212 15.43 -7.47 -14.60
C LYS A 212 14.51 -7.81 -15.78
N LEU A 213 13.41 -7.07 -15.90
CA LEU A 213 12.40 -7.24 -16.94
C LEU A 213 12.35 -6.02 -17.86
N PRO A 214 11.94 -6.19 -19.14
CA PRO A 214 11.76 -5.08 -20.07
C PRO A 214 10.74 -4.06 -19.55
N VAL A 215 11.08 -2.77 -19.60
CA VAL A 215 10.21 -1.68 -19.10
C VAL A 215 8.89 -1.60 -19.88
N GLU A 216 8.87 -2.09 -21.12
CA GLU A 216 7.70 -2.15 -21.98
C GLU A 216 6.58 -3.06 -21.43
N LYS A 217 6.92 -4.01 -20.55
CA LYS A 217 5.93 -4.81 -19.82
C LYS A 217 5.21 -4.02 -18.72
N PHE A 218 5.71 -2.85 -18.36
CA PHE A 218 5.18 -2.06 -17.25
C PHE A 218 4.30 -0.92 -17.76
N ARG A 219 3.14 -0.76 -17.14
CA ARG A 219 2.19 0.31 -17.41
C ARG A 219 1.90 1.08 -16.12
N GLN A 220 1.51 2.33 -16.27
CA GLN A 220 1.14 3.13 -15.12
C GLN A 220 -0.38 3.16 -14.95
N LEU A 221 -0.84 2.92 -13.73
CA LEU A 221 -2.20 3.21 -13.28
C LEU A 221 -2.18 4.43 -12.35
N PRO A 222 -3.15 5.36 -12.45
CA PRO A 222 -3.26 6.44 -11.49
C PRO A 222 -3.50 5.87 -10.08
N LEU A 223 -2.79 6.41 -9.09
CA LEU A 223 -3.18 6.20 -7.70
C LEU A 223 -4.47 6.98 -7.45
N ALA A 224 -5.44 6.38 -6.78
CA ALA A 224 -6.73 7.01 -6.53
C ALA A 224 -7.22 6.79 -5.09
N LEU A 225 -8.11 7.67 -4.67
CA LEU A 225 -8.80 7.65 -3.38
C LEU A 225 -10.31 7.83 -3.60
N ASP A 226 -11.12 7.18 -2.76
CA ASP A 226 -12.52 7.57 -2.60
C ASP A 226 -12.61 8.88 -1.81
N CYS A 227 -12.85 9.98 -2.52
CA CYS A 227 -12.95 11.30 -1.91
C CYS A 227 -14.30 11.54 -1.20
N ALA A 228 -15.32 10.72 -1.42
CA ALA A 228 -16.67 10.98 -0.90
C ALA A 228 -16.75 11.09 0.63
N PRO A 229 -16.05 10.26 1.44
CA PRO A 229 -16.06 10.40 2.88
C PRO A 229 -15.26 11.59 3.41
N HIS A 230 -14.36 12.17 2.59
CA HIS A 230 -13.45 13.24 2.97
C HIS A 230 -14.11 14.60 2.72
N ASP A 231 -14.68 15.20 3.77
CA ASP A 231 -15.44 16.45 3.73
C ASP A 231 -14.63 17.70 4.10
N GLY A 232 -13.34 17.55 4.41
CA GLY A 232 -12.44 18.64 4.72
C GLY A 232 -12.26 19.60 3.55
N GLN A 233 -12.10 20.88 3.87
CA GLN A 233 -11.92 21.95 2.89
C GLN A 233 -10.62 22.71 3.17
N PRO A 234 -10.00 23.31 2.13
CA PRO A 234 -8.90 24.24 2.34
C PRO A 234 -9.30 25.37 3.30
N ARG A 235 -8.47 25.65 4.30
CA ARG A 235 -8.74 26.69 5.28
C ARG A 235 -8.05 28.00 4.93
N ASP A 236 -8.76 29.12 5.13
CA ASP A 236 -8.20 30.45 4.91
C ASP A 236 -7.17 30.82 5.95
N VAL A 237 -7.38 30.42 7.22
CA VAL A 237 -6.54 30.80 8.36
C VAL A 237 -5.85 29.57 8.93
N CYS A 238 -4.59 29.74 9.34
CA CYS A 238 -3.84 28.74 10.07
C CYS A 238 -4.48 28.50 11.46
N GLY A 239 -4.39 27.29 11.97
CA GLY A 239 -4.80 27.00 13.32
C GLY A 239 -4.00 27.79 14.38
N ASP A 240 -4.61 28.01 15.54
CA ASP A 240 -3.91 28.53 16.71
C ASP A 240 -4.08 27.54 17.86
N PRO A 241 -3.06 26.78 18.21
CA PRO A 241 -1.70 26.77 17.63
C PRO A 241 -1.59 26.10 16.23
N PRO A 242 -0.61 26.55 15.39
CA PRO A 242 -0.30 25.90 14.13
C PRO A 242 0.06 24.43 14.32
N THR A 243 -0.51 23.54 13.50
CA THR A 243 -0.38 22.10 13.70
C THR A 243 0.19 21.38 12.48
N ILE A 244 1.36 20.77 12.66
CA ILE A 244 2.01 19.87 11.69
C ILE A 244 1.50 18.46 11.93
N GLY A 245 1.10 17.76 10.88
CA GLY A 245 0.58 16.40 10.94
C GLY A 245 1.48 15.35 10.31
N TYR A 246 1.42 14.15 10.89
CA TYR A 246 1.99 12.93 10.33
C TYR A 246 0.97 11.79 10.45
N PHE A 247 0.79 11.02 9.37
CA PHE A 247 -0.06 9.82 9.43
C PHE A 247 0.49 8.73 8.50
N ALA A 248 1.19 7.76 9.08
CA ALA A 248 1.72 6.59 8.39
C ALA A 248 2.00 5.47 9.40
N ARG A 249 2.43 4.29 8.93
CA ARG A 249 2.97 3.27 9.86
C ARG A 249 4.10 3.88 10.68
N ILE A 250 4.12 3.57 11.98
CA ILE A 250 5.20 4.02 12.87
C ILE A 250 6.37 3.05 12.72
N CYS A 251 7.35 3.44 11.92
CA CYS A 251 8.56 2.66 11.64
C CYS A 251 9.66 3.59 11.11
N PRO A 252 10.95 3.21 11.24
CA PRO A 252 12.07 4.06 10.83
C PRO A 252 11.98 4.54 9.38
N GLU A 253 11.52 3.68 8.49
CA GLU A 253 11.43 3.97 7.05
C GLU A 253 10.47 5.12 6.73
N LYS A 254 9.50 5.39 7.61
CA LYS A 254 8.52 6.49 7.43
C LYS A 254 8.96 7.82 8.04
N GLY A 255 10.05 7.84 8.81
CA GLY A 255 10.80 9.06 9.15
C GLY A 255 10.11 9.99 10.15
N LEU A 256 9.31 9.48 11.12
CA LEU A 256 8.73 10.32 12.16
C LEU A 256 9.80 10.99 13.03
N ASP A 257 10.94 10.32 13.28
CA ASP A 257 12.10 10.87 13.96
C ASP A 257 12.70 12.09 13.22
N ARG A 258 12.68 12.08 11.90
CA ARG A 258 13.14 13.19 11.06
C ARG A 258 12.18 14.36 11.12
N LEU A 259 10.87 14.07 11.13
CA LEU A 259 9.88 15.13 11.30
C LEU A 259 10.00 15.78 12.68
N VAL A 260 10.22 15.01 13.75
CA VAL A 260 10.45 15.56 15.09
C VAL A 260 11.67 16.52 15.08
N LYS A 261 12.79 16.14 14.45
CA LYS A 261 13.96 17.01 14.33
C LYS A 261 13.62 18.32 13.61
N ALA A 262 12.90 18.24 12.49
CA ALA A 262 12.48 19.43 11.75
C ALA A 262 11.52 20.32 12.58
N VAL A 263 10.56 19.72 13.29
CA VAL A 263 9.61 20.47 14.14
C VAL A 263 10.31 21.17 15.32
N LEU A 264 11.35 20.59 15.87
CA LEU A 264 12.18 21.26 16.90
C LEU A 264 12.82 22.53 16.35
N LEU A 265 13.32 22.52 15.10
CA LEU A 265 13.84 23.72 14.43
C LEU A 265 12.74 24.75 14.12
N VAL A 266 11.55 24.27 13.68
CA VAL A 266 10.40 25.16 13.47
C VAL A 266 9.99 25.83 14.77
N ARG A 267 10.04 25.14 15.91
CA ARG A 267 9.63 25.67 17.22
C ARG A 267 10.49 26.82 17.71
N GLU A 268 11.75 26.89 17.30
CA GLU A 268 12.62 28.03 17.59
C GLU A 268 12.07 29.33 16.99
N ARG A 269 11.32 29.23 15.87
CA ARG A 269 10.76 30.36 15.10
C ARG A 269 9.26 30.54 15.34
N ILE A 270 8.52 29.43 15.58
CA ILE A 270 7.08 29.39 15.89
C ILE A 270 6.90 28.65 17.23
N PRO A 271 7.02 29.33 18.39
CA PRO A 271 7.09 28.68 19.70
C PRO A 271 5.87 27.86 20.11
N ASN A 272 4.69 28.14 19.54
CA ASN A 272 3.44 27.44 19.84
C ASN A 272 3.10 26.33 18.82
N VAL A 273 3.99 26.01 17.87
CA VAL A 273 3.75 24.94 16.88
C VAL A 273 3.55 23.58 17.57
N ARG A 274 2.61 22.80 17.04
CA ARG A 274 2.31 21.44 17.50
C ARG A 274 2.67 20.41 16.43
N LEU A 275 3.03 19.20 16.87
CA LEU A 275 3.18 18.00 16.04
C LEU A 275 2.17 16.96 16.51
N ARG A 276 1.26 16.58 15.62
CA ARG A 276 0.32 15.47 15.83
C ARG A 276 0.68 14.31 14.93
N ALA A 277 0.92 13.14 15.49
CA ALA A 277 1.29 11.93 14.76
C ALA A 277 0.26 10.83 14.96
N GLY A 278 -0.10 10.13 13.90
CA GLY A 278 -0.99 8.97 13.93
C GLY A 278 -0.51 7.85 13.04
N GLY A 279 -1.04 6.64 13.26
CA GLY A 279 -0.81 5.49 12.43
C GLY A 279 -0.48 4.20 13.19
N TYR A 280 -0.51 3.09 12.45
CA TYR A 280 -0.31 1.76 13.03
C TYR A 280 1.12 1.56 13.54
N LEU A 281 1.22 1.09 14.78
CA LEU A 281 2.46 0.70 15.46
C LEU A 281 2.51 -0.83 15.58
N ALA A 282 3.43 -1.46 14.85
CA ALA A 282 3.71 -2.88 15.01
C ALA A 282 4.54 -3.13 16.27
N ALA A 283 4.39 -4.32 16.88
CA ALA A 283 5.07 -4.65 18.14
C ALA A 283 6.60 -4.49 18.06
N GLN A 284 7.20 -4.85 16.92
CA GLN A 284 8.64 -4.74 16.69
C GLN A 284 9.14 -3.28 16.60
N HIS A 285 8.26 -2.30 16.42
CA HIS A 285 8.63 -0.88 16.30
C HIS A 285 8.31 -0.06 17.56
N ARG A 286 7.99 -0.71 18.68
CA ARG A 286 7.73 0.00 19.96
C ARG A 286 8.96 0.79 20.41
N SER A 287 10.14 0.17 20.39
CA SER A 287 11.38 0.86 20.73
C SER A 287 11.66 2.10 19.86
N TYR A 288 11.32 2.02 18.57
CA TYR A 288 11.43 3.19 17.68
C TYR A 288 10.50 4.33 18.11
N LEU A 289 9.25 4.03 18.49
CA LEU A 289 8.34 5.07 19.00
C LEU A 289 8.82 5.63 20.33
N ASP A 290 9.40 4.80 21.21
CA ASP A 290 9.97 5.26 22.48
C ASP A 290 11.14 6.23 22.24
N ASP A 291 12.03 5.92 21.28
CA ASP A 291 13.13 6.78 20.86
C ASP A 291 12.61 8.11 20.25
N VAL A 292 11.60 8.05 19.40
CA VAL A 292 10.95 9.24 18.83
C VAL A 292 10.32 10.12 19.93
N THR A 293 9.62 9.49 20.88
CA THR A 293 8.99 10.22 22.01
C THR A 293 10.05 10.88 22.89
N HIS A 294 11.15 10.20 23.14
CA HIS A 294 12.28 10.76 23.86
C HIS A 294 12.89 11.96 23.11
N ALA A 295 13.11 11.84 21.82
CA ALA A 295 13.61 12.93 20.97
C ALA A 295 12.63 14.12 20.94
N ALA A 296 11.32 13.87 21.02
CA ALA A 296 10.28 14.87 21.06
C ALA A 296 10.07 15.51 22.47
N ALA A 297 10.77 15.05 23.52
CA ALA A 297 10.61 15.56 24.88
C ALA A 297 10.68 17.10 25.00
N PRO A 298 11.54 17.85 24.24
CA PRO A 298 11.53 19.30 24.27
C PRO A 298 10.22 19.94 23.77
N LEU A 299 9.40 19.23 23.02
CA LEU A 299 8.08 19.70 22.59
C LEU A 299 7.05 19.65 23.72
N GLY A 300 7.23 18.79 24.72
CA GLY A 300 6.26 18.59 25.80
C GLY A 300 4.87 18.25 25.26
N ASP A 301 3.84 18.92 25.76
CA ASP A 301 2.43 18.73 25.37
C ASP A 301 2.14 19.15 23.91
N ALA A 302 3.10 19.73 23.21
CA ALA A 302 2.96 20.04 21.78
C ALA A 302 3.24 18.83 20.87
N PHE A 303 3.76 17.71 21.39
CA PHE A 303 3.83 16.44 20.68
C PHE A 303 2.74 15.50 21.14
N GLU A 304 1.94 15.01 20.20
CA GLU A 304 0.87 14.04 20.46
C GLU A 304 0.96 12.85 19.50
N TYR A 305 1.06 11.63 20.04
CA TYR A 305 0.84 10.41 19.26
C TYR A 305 -0.56 9.86 19.58
N ILE A 306 -1.49 9.94 18.60
CA ILE A 306 -2.90 9.57 18.76
C ILE A 306 -3.16 8.05 18.59
N GLY A 307 -2.11 7.26 18.30
CA GLY A 307 -2.28 5.85 17.95
C GLY A 307 -2.80 5.63 16.53
N SER A 308 -3.45 4.50 16.32
CA SER A 308 -4.11 4.14 15.06
C SER A 308 -5.62 4.26 15.23
N PRO A 309 -6.28 5.25 14.63
CA PRO A 309 -7.73 5.36 14.61
C PRO A 309 -8.39 4.05 14.21
N ALA A 310 -9.45 3.66 14.89
CA ALA A 310 -10.18 2.44 14.60
C ALA A 310 -11.12 2.61 13.40
N GLU A 311 -11.67 3.83 13.25
CA GLU A 311 -12.65 4.17 12.23
C GLU A 311 -12.10 5.23 11.27
N LYS A 312 -12.59 5.20 10.03
CA LYS A 312 -12.21 6.16 8.99
C LYS A 312 -12.53 7.59 9.38
N GLN A 313 -13.66 7.83 10.05
CA GLN A 313 -14.07 9.17 10.47
C GLN A 313 -13.08 9.80 11.45
N GLU A 314 -12.56 9.03 12.41
CA GLU A 314 -11.55 9.52 13.35
C GLU A 314 -10.26 9.98 12.62
N LYS A 315 -9.83 9.22 11.59
CA LYS A 315 -8.71 9.60 10.73
C LYS A 315 -9.00 10.89 9.93
N ILE A 316 -10.20 11.03 9.40
CA ILE A 316 -10.63 12.24 8.68
C ILE A 316 -10.60 13.45 9.61
N GLU A 317 -11.18 13.36 10.83
CA GLU A 317 -11.15 14.45 11.81
C GLU A 317 -9.72 14.79 12.25
N PHE A 318 -8.86 13.79 12.41
CA PHE A 318 -7.44 14.03 12.63
C PHE A 318 -6.82 14.84 11.48
N LEU A 319 -7.01 14.43 10.22
CA LEU A 319 -6.45 15.14 9.07
C LEU A 319 -6.99 16.57 8.99
N LYS A 320 -8.30 16.78 9.20
CA LYS A 320 -8.93 18.10 9.19
C LYS A 320 -8.38 19.05 10.29
N SER A 321 -7.79 18.51 11.33
CA SER A 321 -7.20 19.31 12.42
C SER A 321 -5.82 19.88 12.12
N LEU A 322 -5.23 19.53 10.97
CA LEU A 322 -3.86 19.88 10.60
C LEU A 322 -3.81 21.17 9.75
N ASP A 323 -2.67 21.85 9.74
CA ASP A 323 -2.38 22.98 8.87
C ASP A 323 -1.42 22.62 7.73
N VAL A 324 -0.55 21.67 7.96
CA VAL A 324 0.37 21.08 6.98
C VAL A 324 0.63 19.63 7.35
N PHE A 325 0.84 18.80 6.34
CA PHE A 325 1.09 17.37 6.50
C PHE A 325 2.44 16.98 5.94
N SER A 326 3.17 16.10 6.65
CA SER A 326 4.45 15.57 6.17
C SER A 326 4.69 14.13 6.62
N VAL A 327 5.18 13.31 5.69
CA VAL A 327 5.76 12.00 5.97
C VAL A 327 7.13 11.95 5.28
N PRO A 328 8.21 12.35 5.96
CA PRO A 328 9.54 12.43 5.37
C PRO A 328 10.20 11.05 5.32
N THR A 329 9.70 10.20 4.43
CA THR A 329 10.18 8.83 4.26
C THR A 329 11.68 8.78 3.96
N VAL A 330 12.36 7.79 4.55
CA VAL A 330 13.78 7.52 4.29
C VAL A 330 13.94 6.73 2.99
N TYR A 331 13.06 5.75 2.77
CA TYR A 331 13.03 5.02 1.52
C TYR A 331 12.22 5.78 0.45
N ARG A 332 12.49 5.46 -0.79
CA ARG A 332 11.79 6.05 -1.94
C ARG A 332 10.37 5.50 -2.03
N GLU A 333 9.40 6.30 -1.62
CA GLU A 333 7.98 5.92 -1.56
C GLU A 333 7.43 5.48 -2.93
N PRO A 334 6.85 4.27 -3.07
CA PRO A 334 6.27 3.82 -4.33
C PRO A 334 4.92 4.46 -4.69
N LYS A 335 4.13 4.89 -3.68
CA LYS A 335 2.72 5.33 -3.86
C LYS A 335 2.37 6.64 -3.16
N GLY A 336 2.31 6.65 -1.84
CA GLY A 336 1.94 7.82 -1.03
C GLY A 336 0.43 8.04 -0.88
N ILE A 337 -0.38 7.00 -0.58
CA ILE A 337 -1.85 7.12 -0.39
C ILE A 337 -2.21 8.19 0.65
N TYR A 338 -1.46 8.29 1.75
CA TYR A 338 -1.67 9.28 2.81
C TYR A 338 -1.54 10.74 2.32
N VAL A 339 -0.83 10.98 1.21
CA VAL A 339 -0.78 12.29 0.56
C VAL A 339 -2.13 12.62 -0.07
N LEU A 340 -2.74 11.64 -0.73
CA LEU A 340 -4.08 11.79 -1.30
C LEU A 340 -5.13 12.05 -0.20
N GLU A 341 -5.00 11.38 0.94
CA GLU A 341 -5.88 11.57 2.10
C GLU A 341 -5.74 12.99 2.69
N ALA A 342 -4.51 13.52 2.81
CA ALA A 342 -4.28 14.89 3.25
C ALA A 342 -4.91 15.91 2.28
N TRP A 343 -4.64 15.80 0.99
CA TRP A 343 -5.23 16.67 -0.02
C TRP A 343 -6.75 16.60 -0.08
N SER A 344 -7.31 15.40 0.11
CA SER A 344 -8.76 15.22 0.10
C SER A 344 -9.46 15.95 1.24
N ASN A 345 -8.73 16.27 2.31
CA ASN A 345 -9.17 17.09 3.43
C ASN A 345 -8.66 18.54 3.40
N GLY A 346 -8.15 18.99 2.25
CA GLY A 346 -7.70 20.37 2.07
C GLY A 346 -6.39 20.72 2.78
N ILE A 347 -5.55 19.72 3.07
CA ILE A 347 -4.29 19.94 3.80
C ILE A 347 -3.11 19.89 2.83
N PRO A 348 -2.30 20.98 2.74
CA PRO A 348 -1.10 21.01 1.91
C PRO A 348 -0.02 20.10 2.49
N VAL A 349 0.90 19.64 1.64
CA VAL A 349 1.94 18.69 2.07
C VAL A 349 3.34 19.22 1.85
N VAL A 350 4.29 18.78 2.67
CA VAL A 350 5.74 18.98 2.49
C VAL A 350 6.40 17.61 2.49
N LEU A 351 7.05 17.23 1.39
CA LEU A 351 7.53 15.87 1.15
C LEU A 351 8.96 15.85 0.62
N PRO A 352 9.75 14.78 0.87
CA PRO A 352 11.09 14.65 0.29
C PRO A 352 11.02 14.43 -1.23
N SER A 353 11.97 15.01 -1.97
CA SER A 353 12.03 14.95 -3.44
C SER A 353 12.57 13.61 -3.94
N HIS A 354 11.84 12.53 -3.68
CA HIS A 354 12.18 11.19 -4.17
C HIS A 354 10.95 10.28 -4.33
N GLY A 355 11.14 9.10 -4.93
CA GLY A 355 10.08 8.13 -5.13
C GLY A 355 8.93 8.68 -6.00
N ALA A 356 7.70 8.43 -5.59
CA ALA A 356 6.49 8.89 -6.27
C ALA A 356 6.13 10.35 -5.95
N PHE A 357 6.72 10.97 -4.93
CA PHE A 357 6.31 12.29 -4.48
C PHE A 357 6.48 13.40 -5.51
N PRO A 358 7.61 13.49 -6.27
CA PRO A 358 7.74 14.50 -7.32
C PRO A 358 6.59 14.45 -8.32
N GLN A 359 6.23 13.26 -8.80
CA GLN A 359 5.12 13.08 -9.74
C GLN A 359 3.77 13.44 -9.14
N LEU A 360 3.52 13.12 -7.87
CA LEU A 360 2.29 13.50 -7.17
C LEU A 360 2.16 15.02 -7.05
N ILE A 361 3.24 15.70 -6.62
CA ILE A 361 3.25 17.17 -6.50
C ILE A 361 3.10 17.82 -7.87
N GLU A 362 3.82 17.36 -8.89
CA GLU A 362 3.70 17.87 -10.26
C GLU A 362 2.26 17.70 -10.80
N SER A 363 1.62 16.60 -10.47
CA SER A 363 0.26 16.33 -10.94
C SER A 363 -0.78 17.28 -10.35
N THR A 364 -0.62 17.75 -9.11
CA THR A 364 -1.64 18.51 -8.39
C THR A 364 -1.21 19.95 -8.08
N GLY A 365 0.05 20.18 -7.77
CA GLY A 365 0.55 21.45 -7.22
C GLY A 365 0.30 21.60 -5.71
N GLY A 366 -0.16 20.56 -5.02
CA GLY A 366 -0.68 20.62 -3.64
C GLY A 366 0.39 20.58 -2.54
N GLY A 367 1.65 20.91 -2.81
CA GLY A 367 2.68 20.86 -1.79
C GLY A 367 4.05 21.33 -2.22
N LEU A 368 5.02 21.20 -1.32
CA LEU A 368 6.42 21.53 -1.55
C LEU A 368 7.29 20.25 -1.48
N LEU A 369 8.34 20.24 -2.27
CA LEU A 369 9.38 19.21 -2.23
C LEU A 369 10.63 19.77 -1.56
N VAL A 370 11.27 18.96 -0.70
CA VAL A 370 12.49 19.29 0.01
C VAL A 370 13.58 18.26 -0.28
N ALA A 371 14.83 18.62 -0.03
CA ALA A 371 15.94 17.66 -0.13
C ALA A 371 15.67 16.47 0.81
N PRO A 372 15.83 15.22 0.32
CA PRO A 372 15.73 14.04 1.17
C PRO A 372 16.75 14.10 2.32
N GLU A 373 16.34 13.62 3.48
CA GLU A 373 17.21 13.49 4.67
C GLU A 373 17.75 14.81 5.24
N SER A 374 17.17 15.96 4.88
CA SER A 374 17.50 17.28 5.42
C SER A 374 16.38 17.76 6.37
N PRO A 375 16.54 17.66 7.69
CA PRO A 375 15.60 18.24 8.64
C PRO A 375 15.54 19.77 8.53
N GLU A 376 16.62 20.42 8.13
CA GLU A 376 16.71 21.87 7.95
C GLU A 376 15.82 22.33 6.78
N ASP A 377 15.97 21.73 5.59
CA ASP A 377 15.13 22.04 4.44
C ASP A 377 13.66 21.73 4.72
N LEU A 378 13.40 20.64 5.45
CA LEU A 378 12.05 20.29 5.87
C LEU A 378 11.46 21.34 6.82
N ALA A 379 12.25 21.81 7.79
CA ALA A 379 11.85 22.85 8.74
C ALA A 379 11.53 24.16 8.02
N ASP A 380 12.41 24.60 7.11
CA ASP A 380 12.24 25.84 6.35
C ASP A 380 10.97 25.80 5.47
N ALA A 381 10.69 24.66 4.83
CA ALA A 381 9.49 24.49 4.02
C ALA A 381 8.22 24.43 4.89
N LEU A 382 8.25 23.75 6.04
CA LEU A 382 7.14 23.71 6.99
C LEU A 382 6.82 25.10 7.54
N GLU A 383 7.84 25.84 8.00
CA GLU A 383 7.70 27.21 8.46
C GLU A 383 7.06 28.09 7.37
N LYS A 384 7.58 28.01 6.15
CA LYS A 384 7.07 28.78 5.01
C LYS A 384 5.57 28.53 4.77
N VAL A 385 5.14 27.26 4.83
CA VAL A 385 3.71 26.92 4.66
C VAL A 385 2.89 27.44 5.84
N LEU A 386 3.41 27.41 7.07
CA LEU A 386 2.68 27.86 8.25
C LEU A 386 2.56 29.38 8.35
N THR A 387 3.57 30.14 7.86
CA THR A 387 3.64 31.60 8.00
C THR A 387 3.14 32.36 6.76
N ASP A 388 3.21 31.77 5.56
CA ASP A 388 2.70 32.37 4.33
C ASP A 388 1.27 31.85 4.05
N GLU A 389 0.28 32.63 4.48
CA GLU A 389 -1.14 32.27 4.30
C GLU A 389 -1.56 32.12 2.85
N VAL A 390 -1.03 32.96 1.97
CA VAL A 390 -1.34 32.92 0.52
C VAL A 390 -0.81 31.65 -0.09
N LEU A 391 0.44 31.29 0.22
CA LEU A 391 1.06 30.05 -0.24
C LEU A 391 0.28 28.83 0.30
N ARG A 392 0.02 28.78 1.62
CA ARG A 392 -0.70 27.67 2.26
C ARG A 392 -2.05 27.44 1.61
N LYS A 393 -2.86 28.48 1.47
CA LYS A 393 -4.18 28.44 0.84
C LYS A 393 -4.10 27.94 -0.60
N ASN A 394 -3.15 28.47 -1.38
CA ASN A 394 -2.96 28.07 -2.78
C ASN A 394 -2.59 26.57 -2.88
N LEU A 395 -1.62 26.10 -2.09
CA LEU A 395 -1.22 24.70 -2.08
C LEU A 395 -2.38 23.78 -1.65
N ALA A 396 -3.11 24.16 -0.60
CA ALA A 396 -4.29 23.44 -0.12
C ALA A 396 -5.36 23.32 -1.21
N GLN A 397 -5.67 24.42 -1.90
CA GLN A 397 -6.65 24.46 -2.98
C GLN A 397 -6.22 23.58 -4.17
N LEU A 398 -4.99 23.73 -4.64
CA LEU A 398 -4.45 22.95 -5.74
C LEU A 398 -4.44 21.44 -5.43
N GLY A 399 -4.05 21.04 -4.22
CA GLY A 399 -4.08 19.64 -3.77
C GLY A 399 -5.52 19.10 -3.77
N HIS A 400 -6.44 19.85 -3.17
CA HIS A 400 -7.85 19.48 -3.04
C HIS A 400 -8.59 19.38 -4.38
N GLU A 401 -8.32 20.26 -5.33
CA GLU A 401 -8.87 20.20 -6.68
C GLU A 401 -8.19 19.08 -7.50
N GLY A 402 -6.87 18.96 -7.35
CA GLY A 402 -6.07 17.97 -8.06
C GLY A 402 -6.46 16.52 -7.71
N ILE A 403 -6.71 16.22 -6.43
CA ILE A 403 -7.17 14.90 -6.03
C ILE A 403 -8.53 14.58 -6.65
N ARG A 404 -9.48 15.49 -6.59
CA ARG A 404 -10.84 15.28 -7.11
C ARG A 404 -10.90 15.17 -8.63
N SER A 405 -10.03 15.88 -9.34
CA SER A 405 -10.00 15.84 -10.81
C SER A 405 -9.16 14.71 -11.38
N LYS A 406 -8.04 14.34 -10.75
CA LYS A 406 -7.04 13.41 -11.31
C LYS A 406 -6.95 12.06 -10.61
N HIS A 407 -7.14 12.03 -9.28
CA HIS A 407 -6.88 10.85 -8.45
C HIS A 407 -8.17 10.25 -7.85
N ASN A 408 -9.27 10.26 -8.61
CA ASN A 408 -10.58 9.75 -8.22
C ASN A 408 -10.85 8.35 -8.78
N LEU A 409 -11.91 7.69 -8.28
CA LEU A 409 -12.29 6.34 -8.66
C LEU A 409 -12.63 6.22 -10.15
N GLN A 410 -13.29 7.23 -10.74
CA GLN A 410 -13.69 7.19 -12.15
C GLN A 410 -12.46 7.20 -13.08
N ASN A 411 -11.45 8.00 -12.76
CA ASN A 411 -10.22 8.05 -13.53
C ASN A 411 -9.41 6.74 -13.40
N LEU A 412 -9.39 6.13 -12.20
CA LEU A 412 -8.76 4.83 -12.00
C LEU A 412 -9.44 3.75 -12.84
N ALA A 413 -10.77 3.66 -12.78
CA ALA A 413 -11.52 2.69 -13.56
C ALA A 413 -11.31 2.90 -15.08
N ARG A 414 -11.43 4.14 -15.56
CA ARG A 414 -11.22 4.47 -16.98
C ARG A 414 -9.82 4.10 -17.46
N ALA A 415 -8.78 4.44 -16.69
CA ALA A 415 -7.40 4.11 -17.03
C ALA A 415 -7.15 2.59 -17.04
N THR A 416 -7.75 1.87 -16.10
CA THR A 416 -7.68 0.40 -16.05
C THR A 416 -8.30 -0.23 -17.31
N LEU A 417 -9.50 0.19 -17.66
CA LEU A 417 -10.20 -0.33 -18.84
C LEU A 417 -9.44 -0.01 -20.14
N ALA A 418 -8.99 1.22 -20.30
CA ALA A 418 -8.19 1.60 -21.47
C ALA A 418 -6.87 0.82 -21.58
N LEU A 419 -6.25 0.48 -20.46
CA LEU A 419 -5.05 -0.35 -20.45
C LEU A 419 -5.36 -1.77 -20.97
N PHE A 420 -6.42 -2.38 -20.50
CA PHE A 420 -6.79 -3.74 -20.88
C PHE A 420 -7.32 -3.81 -22.32
N ASP A 421 -8.06 -2.82 -22.81
CA ASP A 421 -8.48 -2.73 -24.21
C ASP A 421 -7.28 -2.62 -25.16
N SER A 422 -6.25 -1.84 -24.78
CA SER A 422 -5.05 -1.65 -25.59
C SER A 422 -4.16 -2.90 -25.71
N THR A 423 -4.29 -3.85 -24.80
CA THR A 423 -3.57 -5.14 -24.81
C THR A 423 -4.28 -6.21 -25.66
N GLY A 424 -5.37 -5.86 -26.36
CA GLY A 424 -6.15 -6.80 -27.17
C GLY A 424 -6.97 -7.81 -26.35
N THR A 425 -7.14 -7.55 -25.06
CA THR A 425 -7.82 -8.42 -24.09
C THR A 425 -9.26 -7.98 -23.79
N GLY A 426 -9.75 -6.94 -24.47
CA GLY A 426 -11.14 -6.50 -24.40
C GLY A 426 -12.10 -7.54 -25.04
N PRO A 427 -13.38 -7.60 -24.58
CA PRO A 427 -14.37 -8.54 -25.10
C PRO A 427 -14.76 -8.15 -26.55
N GLY A 428 -13.96 -8.55 -27.55
CA GLY A 428 -14.29 -8.21 -28.94
C GLY A 428 -13.36 -8.74 -30.01
N THR A 429 -12.24 -9.38 -29.69
CA THR A 429 -11.37 -9.94 -30.73
C THR A 429 -11.41 -11.46 -30.71
N ILE A 430 -12.58 -12.03 -31.05
CA ILE A 430 -12.63 -13.38 -31.61
C ILE A 430 -12.14 -13.21 -33.05
N MET A 431 -10.89 -13.55 -33.32
CA MET A 431 -10.42 -13.73 -34.69
C MET A 431 -11.28 -14.83 -35.30
N SER A 432 -12.04 -14.45 -36.33
CA SER A 432 -12.73 -15.32 -37.27
C SER A 432 -11.74 -16.11 -38.13
#